data_62b79abd30c29e3ea16d6aae71b62a18
#
_entry.id   62b79abd30c29e3ea16d6aae71b62a18
#
_cell.length_a   1.000
_cell.length_b   1.000
_cell.length_c   1.000
_cell.angle_alpha   90.00
_cell.angle_beta   90.00
_cell.angle_gamma   90.00
#
_symmetry.space_group_name_H-M   'P 1'
#
loop_
_entity.id
_entity.type
_entity.pdbx_description
1 polymer ?
#
loop_
_entity_poly.entity_id
_entity_poly.type
_entity_poly.pdbx_seq_one_letter_code
_entity_poly.pdbx_strand_id
1 'polypeptide(L)'
;GYSGTVNGTMTGLPDIDRTRLDATVKDFQLTAEGLGLFVSEWTREGKVDLSRFAKGTTFMVDGSAEGLLNSMNAKISLNSLIGSAEAEAVLTDITIPSKPIGIDGTINTKDLDLGRIIGTDIIHQTTLRTGVKAKFPEGFPEVAIDSLIVEQMMLNGYDYSGIAAVGKLSEKAFDGRIICNDPNLNFLFQGTFALSTKTNNALYQFYANIGHADLQAMN
;
A
#
# COMPACT_ATOMS: atom_id res chain seq x y z
N GLY A 1 15.03 -16.24 10.29
CA GLY A 1 15.81 -15.42 11.23
C GLY A 1 15.77 -13.96 10.81
N TYR A 2 16.12 -13.12 11.73
CA TYR A 2 16.26 -11.67 11.47
C TYR A 2 17.59 -11.20 12.05
N SER A 3 18.20 -10.23 11.41
CA SER A 3 19.43 -9.57 11.86
C SER A 3 19.41 -8.13 11.33
N GLY A 4 20.02 -7.22 12.07
CA GLY A 4 20.11 -5.83 11.68
C GLY A 4 20.44 -4.94 12.89
N THR A 5 20.54 -3.64 12.66
CA THR A 5 20.82 -2.66 13.70
C THR A 5 19.60 -1.78 13.93
N VAL A 6 19.16 -1.67 15.17
CA VAL A 6 18.11 -0.75 15.59
C VAL A 6 18.70 0.19 16.63
N ASN A 7 18.60 1.49 16.36
CA ASN A 7 18.97 2.55 17.30
C ASN A 7 17.75 3.42 17.57
N GLY A 8 17.62 3.91 18.78
CA GLY A 8 16.51 4.80 19.07
C GLY A 8 16.61 5.45 20.44
N THR A 9 15.95 6.58 20.57
CA THR A 9 15.75 7.31 21.81
C THR A 9 14.29 7.59 22.02
N MET A 10 13.85 7.49 23.26
CA MET A 10 12.49 7.84 23.66
C MET A 10 12.56 8.78 24.84
N THR A 11 11.86 9.91 24.75
CA THR A 11 11.84 10.94 25.80
C THR A 11 10.39 11.35 26.09
N GLY A 12 10.12 11.83 27.31
CA GLY A 12 8.79 12.33 27.70
C GLY A 12 7.92 11.35 28.48
N LEU A 13 8.35 10.10 28.68
CA LEU A 13 7.64 9.15 29.54
C LEU A 13 7.56 9.67 30.99
N PRO A 14 6.45 9.38 31.71
CA PRO A 14 5.33 8.49 31.31
C PRO A 14 4.20 9.18 30.56
N ASP A 15 4.31 10.46 30.21
CA ASP A 15 3.28 11.20 29.48
C ASP A 15 3.31 10.83 27.98
N ILE A 16 2.40 9.97 27.55
CA ILE A 16 2.34 9.45 26.17
C ILE A 16 2.15 10.58 25.15
N ASP A 17 1.37 11.62 25.49
CA ASP A 17 1.11 12.73 24.57
C ASP A 17 2.34 13.62 24.34
N ARG A 18 3.30 13.58 25.25
CA ARG A 18 4.58 14.28 25.16
C ARG A 18 5.75 13.35 24.84
N THR A 19 5.48 12.07 24.72
CA THR A 19 6.55 11.10 24.41
C THR A 19 6.95 11.26 22.95
N ARG A 20 8.23 11.52 22.75
CA ARG A 20 8.89 11.62 21.46
C ARG A 20 9.75 10.38 21.21
N LEU A 21 9.62 9.84 20.03
CA LEU A 21 10.46 8.76 19.50
C LEU A 21 11.38 9.32 18.41
N ASP A 22 12.63 8.87 18.44
CA ASP A 22 13.58 8.97 17.35
C ASP A 22 14.23 7.60 17.19
N ALA A 23 13.95 6.91 16.10
CA ALA A 23 14.39 5.55 15.86
C ALA A 23 14.88 5.36 14.43
N THR A 24 15.90 4.57 14.26
CA THR A 24 16.44 4.16 12.95
C THR A 24 16.67 2.66 12.91
N VAL A 25 16.36 2.07 11.79
CA VAL A 25 16.62 0.65 11.47
C VAL A 25 17.53 0.63 10.26
N LYS A 26 18.61 -0.14 10.33
CA LYS A 26 19.57 -0.29 9.24
C LYS A 26 19.92 -1.74 8.99
N ASP A 27 20.00 -2.09 7.71
CA ASP A 27 20.40 -3.42 7.23
C ASP A 27 19.59 -4.54 7.92
N PHE A 28 18.31 -4.28 8.20
CA PHE A 28 17.47 -5.22 8.92
C PHE A 28 16.97 -6.29 7.94
N GLN A 29 17.46 -7.51 8.12
CA GLN A 29 17.06 -8.65 7.30
C GLN A 29 15.87 -9.34 7.94
N LEU A 30 14.80 -9.49 7.16
CA LEU A 30 13.59 -10.22 7.52
C LEU A 30 13.34 -11.34 6.52
N THR A 31 13.03 -12.53 7.00
CA THR A 31 12.42 -13.56 6.13
C THR A 31 10.94 -13.24 5.90
N ALA A 32 10.34 -13.83 4.88
CA ALA A 32 8.90 -13.69 4.61
C ALA A 32 8.04 -14.05 5.84
N GLU A 33 8.42 -15.11 6.56
CA GLU A 33 7.74 -15.50 7.81
C GLU A 33 7.92 -14.44 8.91
N GLY A 34 9.12 -13.84 9.01
CA GLY A 34 9.40 -12.76 9.97
C GLY A 34 8.59 -11.50 9.68
N LEU A 35 8.45 -11.14 8.40
CA LEU A 35 7.59 -10.02 7.99
C LEU A 35 6.12 -10.29 8.33
N GLY A 36 5.66 -11.54 8.14
CA GLY A 36 4.29 -11.94 8.49
C GLY A 36 4.00 -11.79 9.97
N LEU A 37 4.92 -12.20 10.82
CA LEU A 37 4.79 -12.03 12.25
C LEU A 37 4.73 -10.55 12.62
N PHE A 38 5.62 -9.73 12.05
CA PHE A 38 5.67 -8.30 12.30
C PHE A 38 4.36 -7.60 11.89
N VAL A 39 3.84 -7.88 10.68
CA VAL A 39 2.60 -7.30 10.18
C VAL A 39 1.39 -7.77 11.00
N SER A 40 1.32 -9.04 11.40
CA SER A 40 0.21 -9.58 12.18
C SER A 40 0.09 -8.98 13.58
N GLU A 41 1.20 -8.55 14.16
CA GLU A 41 1.23 -7.84 15.46
C GLU A 41 0.63 -6.42 15.35
N TRP A 42 0.75 -5.80 14.18
CA TRP A 42 0.26 -4.44 13.92
C TRP A 42 -1.17 -4.39 13.39
N THR A 43 -1.59 -5.42 12.67
CA THR A 43 -2.97 -5.52 12.18
C THR A 43 -3.82 -6.27 13.19
N ARG A 44 -4.67 -5.57 13.92
CA ARG A 44 -5.59 -6.15 14.92
C ARG A 44 -6.59 -7.16 14.34
N GLU A 45 -6.74 -7.17 13.03
CA GLU A 45 -7.68 -8.00 12.29
C GLU A 45 -7.00 -8.74 11.13
N GLY A 46 -6.41 -9.79 11.33
CA GLY A 46 -6.14 -10.66 10.20
C GLY A 46 -4.68 -11.02 10.01
N LYS A 47 -4.50 -12.29 9.92
CA LYS A 47 -3.28 -12.89 9.44
C LYS A 47 -3.13 -12.45 7.98
N VAL A 48 -2.17 -11.60 7.71
CA VAL A 48 -1.67 -11.43 6.34
C VAL A 48 -1.15 -12.80 5.93
N ASP A 49 -1.79 -13.42 4.95
CA ASP A 49 -1.35 -14.72 4.44
C ASP A 49 -0.08 -14.53 3.62
N LEU A 50 1.05 -14.66 4.28
CA LEU A 50 2.37 -14.62 3.65
C LEU A 50 2.83 -16.01 3.19
N SER A 51 1.96 -17.03 3.21
CA SER A 51 2.29 -18.37 2.73
C SER A 51 2.65 -18.41 1.25
N ARG A 52 2.22 -17.38 0.49
CA ARG A 52 2.52 -17.21 -0.94
C ARG A 52 3.86 -16.52 -1.22
N PHE A 53 4.48 -15.93 -0.24
CA PHE A 53 5.87 -15.53 -0.41
C PHE A 53 6.72 -16.77 -0.66
N ALA A 54 7.58 -16.72 -1.67
CA ALA A 54 8.51 -17.80 -1.90
C ALA A 54 9.29 -18.07 -0.61
N LYS A 55 9.28 -19.33 -0.13
CA LYS A 55 10.07 -19.73 1.03
C LYS A 55 11.51 -19.30 0.82
N GLY A 56 12.09 -18.66 1.84
CA GLY A 56 13.46 -18.15 1.78
C GLY A 56 13.62 -16.77 1.15
N THR A 57 12.53 -16.07 0.77
CA THR A 57 12.64 -14.66 0.38
C THR A 57 13.09 -13.84 1.57
N THR A 58 14.17 -13.11 1.39
CA THR A 58 14.72 -12.19 2.40
C THR A 58 14.46 -10.77 1.93
N PHE A 59 13.99 -9.95 2.85
CA PHE A 59 13.83 -8.51 2.69
C PHE A 59 14.94 -7.80 3.47
N MET A 60 15.58 -6.84 2.82
CA MET A 60 16.43 -5.86 3.47
C MET A 60 15.57 -4.64 3.76
N VAL A 61 15.50 -4.23 5.02
CA VAL A 61 14.67 -3.11 5.46
C VAL A 61 15.54 -2.06 6.12
N ASP A 62 15.47 -0.84 5.61
CA ASP A 62 15.98 0.36 6.23
C ASP A 62 14.82 1.27 6.60
N GLY A 63 14.92 2.03 7.68
CA GLY A 63 13.84 2.90 8.06
C GLY A 63 14.19 3.88 9.17
N SER A 64 13.31 4.86 9.34
CA SER A 64 13.34 5.80 10.45
C SER A 64 11.94 6.19 10.88
N ALA A 65 11.80 6.50 12.14
CA ALA A 65 10.58 7.07 12.70
C ALA A 65 10.96 8.19 13.68
N GLU A 66 10.38 9.37 13.49
CA GLU A 66 10.70 10.57 14.25
C GLU A 66 9.43 11.38 14.54
N GLY A 67 9.25 11.78 15.79
CA GLY A 67 8.13 12.63 16.19
C GLY A 67 7.51 12.24 17.52
N LEU A 68 6.32 12.78 17.78
CA LEU A 68 5.50 12.37 18.92
C LEU A 68 4.86 11.01 18.63
N LEU A 69 4.63 10.19 19.64
CA LEU A 69 4.00 8.87 19.46
C LEU A 69 2.61 8.94 18.82
N ASN A 70 1.89 10.03 18.98
CA ASN A 70 0.58 10.26 18.36
C ASN A 70 0.65 10.97 16.99
N SER A 71 1.85 11.43 16.58
CA SER A 71 2.08 12.06 15.27
C SER A 71 3.56 11.98 14.91
N MET A 72 3.94 11.03 14.07
CA MET A 72 5.35 10.82 13.70
C MET A 72 5.54 10.71 12.19
N ASN A 73 6.70 11.18 11.74
CA ASN A 73 7.19 10.93 10.38
C ASN A 73 7.86 9.55 10.36
N ALA A 74 7.53 8.76 9.36
CA ALA A 74 8.14 7.45 9.15
C ALA A 74 8.64 7.34 7.71
N LYS A 75 9.81 6.74 7.53
CA LYS A 75 10.37 6.36 6.24
C LYS A 75 10.75 4.90 6.29
N ILE A 76 10.47 4.18 5.23
CA ILE A 76 10.84 2.78 5.10
C ILE A 76 11.30 2.51 3.67
N SER A 77 12.38 1.76 3.53
CA SER A 77 12.88 1.22 2.27
C SER A 77 12.98 -0.30 2.41
N LEU A 78 12.42 -1.00 1.47
CA LEU A 78 12.40 -2.45 1.40
C LEU A 78 13.02 -2.89 0.08
N ASN A 79 14.04 -3.75 0.16
CA ASN A 79 14.69 -4.34 -0.99
C ASN A 79 14.64 -5.87 -0.90
N SER A 80 14.35 -6.53 -2.01
CA SER A 80 14.29 -7.99 -2.10
C SER A 80 14.48 -8.49 -3.52
N LEU A 81 14.54 -9.82 -3.69
CA LEU A 81 14.55 -10.44 -5.01
C LEU A 81 13.22 -10.31 -5.77
N ILE A 82 12.13 -9.96 -5.09
CA ILE A 82 10.82 -9.75 -5.70
C ILE A 82 10.54 -8.26 -5.97
N GLY A 83 11.57 -7.42 -5.96
CA GLY A 83 11.50 -5.99 -6.20
C GLY A 83 11.70 -5.15 -4.95
N SER A 84 11.51 -3.85 -5.08
CA SER A 84 11.72 -2.87 -4.00
C SER A 84 10.53 -1.96 -3.80
N ALA A 85 10.43 -1.42 -2.59
CA ALA A 85 9.46 -0.40 -2.22
C ALA A 85 10.07 0.64 -1.29
N GLU A 86 9.64 1.88 -1.44
CA GLU A 86 9.94 2.98 -0.54
C GLU A 86 8.64 3.65 -0.12
N ALA A 87 8.51 3.97 1.14
CA ALA A 87 7.39 4.72 1.66
C ALA A 87 7.86 5.80 2.62
N GLU A 88 7.20 6.95 2.55
CA GLU A 88 7.37 8.06 3.47
C GLU A 88 5.98 8.57 3.87
N ALA A 89 5.70 8.62 5.17
CA ALA A 89 4.38 8.98 5.65
C ALA A 89 4.41 9.66 7.00
N VAL A 90 3.39 10.47 7.25
CA VAL A 90 2.99 10.91 8.59
C VAL A 90 1.99 9.90 9.14
N LEU A 91 2.31 9.32 10.28
CA LEU A 91 1.45 8.43 11.02
C LEU A 91 0.79 9.19 12.16
N THR A 92 -0.53 9.06 12.32
CA THR A 92 -1.29 9.77 13.35
C THR A 92 -2.14 8.82 14.19
N ASP A 93 -2.43 9.22 15.42
CA ASP A 93 -3.32 8.53 16.37
C ASP A 93 -2.92 7.08 16.70
N ILE A 94 -1.63 6.71 16.55
CA ILE A 94 -1.12 5.34 16.76
C ILE A 94 -1.36 4.85 18.19
N THR A 95 -1.26 5.75 19.16
CA THR A 95 -1.35 5.43 20.59
C THR A 95 -2.74 5.62 21.18
N ILE A 96 -3.72 6.07 20.37
CA ILE A 96 -5.08 6.37 20.82
C ILE A 96 -6.03 5.23 20.42
N PRO A 97 -6.36 4.28 21.32
CA PRO A 97 -7.14 3.10 20.96
C PRO A 97 -8.54 3.38 20.41
N SER A 98 -9.11 4.55 20.75
CA SER A 98 -10.45 4.96 20.31
C SER A 98 -10.48 5.67 18.96
N LYS A 99 -9.31 5.93 18.35
CA LYS A 99 -9.21 6.59 17.07
C LYS A 99 -8.62 5.67 16.00
N PRO A 100 -9.06 5.79 14.76
CA PRO A 100 -8.43 5.08 13.65
C PRO A 100 -7.01 5.64 13.43
N ILE A 101 -6.05 4.75 13.22
CA ILE A 101 -4.71 5.13 12.80
C ILE A 101 -4.82 5.82 11.44
N GLY A 102 -4.22 7.00 11.32
CA GLY A 102 -4.11 7.74 10.06
C GLY A 102 -2.73 7.58 9.43
N ILE A 103 -2.71 7.50 8.11
CA ILE A 103 -1.49 7.52 7.29
C ILE A 103 -1.70 8.57 6.19
N ASP A 104 -0.74 9.48 6.03
CA ASP A 104 -0.69 10.45 4.93
C ASP A 104 0.72 10.42 4.35
N GLY A 105 0.88 9.93 3.12
CA GLY A 105 2.22 9.75 2.58
C GLY A 105 2.28 9.29 1.14
N THR A 106 3.47 8.88 0.74
CA THR A 106 3.80 8.40 -0.60
C THR A 106 4.38 7.00 -0.55
N ILE A 107 4.11 6.22 -1.59
CA ILE A 107 4.68 4.90 -1.81
C ILE A 107 5.22 4.86 -3.23
N ASN A 108 6.45 4.39 -3.38
CA ASN A 108 7.08 4.10 -4.66
C ASN A 108 7.47 2.62 -4.69
N THR A 109 7.19 1.95 -5.79
CA THR A 109 7.66 0.58 -6.01
C THR A 109 8.48 0.50 -7.28
N LYS A 110 9.41 -0.44 -7.33
CA LYS A 110 10.15 -0.76 -8.52
C LYS A 110 10.22 -2.27 -8.68
N ASP A 111 9.67 -2.76 -9.79
CA ASP A 111 9.62 -4.18 -10.16
C ASP A 111 9.07 -5.08 -9.02
N LEU A 112 8.23 -4.52 -8.14
CA LEU A 112 7.72 -5.22 -6.98
C LEU A 112 6.60 -6.17 -7.39
N ASP A 113 6.77 -7.47 -7.10
CA ASP A 113 5.73 -8.47 -7.32
C ASP A 113 4.60 -8.32 -6.30
N LEU A 114 3.67 -7.41 -6.61
CA LEU A 114 2.52 -7.14 -5.75
C LEU A 114 1.63 -8.36 -5.56
N GLY A 115 1.52 -9.22 -6.58
CA GLY A 115 0.72 -10.44 -6.49
C GLY A 115 1.17 -11.34 -5.36
N ARG A 116 2.47 -11.49 -5.18
CA ARG A 116 3.02 -12.23 -4.04
C ARG A 116 2.71 -11.58 -2.70
N ILE A 117 2.63 -10.26 -2.64
CA ILE A 117 2.32 -9.52 -1.40
C ILE A 117 0.85 -9.66 -1.02
N ILE A 118 -0.06 -9.48 -1.99
CA ILE A 118 -1.52 -9.51 -1.74
C ILE A 118 -2.15 -10.88 -1.96
N GLY A 119 -1.36 -11.87 -2.35
CA GLY A 119 -1.80 -13.24 -2.48
C GLY A 119 -2.64 -13.53 -3.73
N THR A 120 -2.31 -12.95 -4.87
CA THR A 120 -2.98 -13.20 -6.17
C THR A 120 -1.96 -13.53 -7.25
N ASP A 121 -2.38 -14.34 -8.24
CA ASP A 121 -1.59 -14.67 -9.42
C ASP A 121 -2.00 -13.81 -10.64
N ILE A 122 -2.81 -12.77 -10.42
CA ILE A 122 -3.30 -11.90 -11.48
C ILE A 122 -2.34 -10.72 -11.72
N ILE A 123 -1.78 -10.16 -10.65
CA ILE A 123 -0.84 -9.04 -10.70
C ILE A 123 0.56 -9.58 -10.36
N HIS A 124 1.56 -9.11 -11.08
CA HIS A 124 2.96 -9.45 -10.84
C HIS A 124 3.81 -8.18 -10.65
N GLN A 125 4.94 -8.09 -11.35
CA GLN A 125 5.86 -6.95 -11.24
C GLN A 125 5.15 -5.63 -11.52
N THR A 126 5.33 -4.69 -10.59
CA THR A 126 4.68 -3.38 -10.66
C THR A 126 5.66 -2.29 -10.26
N THR A 127 5.78 -1.30 -11.14
CA THR A 127 6.50 -0.06 -10.88
C THR A 127 5.49 1.07 -10.84
N LEU A 128 5.29 1.64 -9.66
CA LEU A 128 4.31 2.71 -9.46
C LEU A 128 4.78 3.75 -8.44
N ARG A 129 4.14 4.91 -8.51
CA ARG A 129 4.21 5.97 -7.50
C ARG A 129 2.80 6.35 -7.09
N THR A 130 2.55 6.48 -5.80
CA THR A 130 1.24 6.91 -5.30
C THR A 130 1.37 7.82 -4.09
N GLY A 131 0.50 8.84 -4.04
CA GLY A 131 0.18 9.59 -2.84
C GLY A 131 -1.10 9.03 -2.24
N VAL A 132 -1.09 8.70 -0.97
CA VAL A 132 -2.19 8.04 -0.29
C VAL A 132 -2.47 8.66 1.07
N LYS A 133 -3.78 8.84 1.36
CA LYS A 133 -4.28 9.12 2.70
C LYS A 133 -5.17 7.96 3.12
N ALA A 134 -4.85 7.33 4.23
CA ALA A 134 -5.62 6.21 4.72
C ALA A 134 -5.99 6.39 6.19
N LYS A 135 -7.17 5.89 6.55
CA LYS A 135 -7.59 5.72 7.94
C LYS A 135 -8.00 4.26 8.13
N PHE A 136 -7.59 3.69 9.25
CA PHE A 136 -7.84 2.29 9.60
C PHE A 136 -8.83 2.23 10.78
N PRO A 137 -10.14 2.44 10.53
CA PRO A 137 -11.18 2.15 11.52
C PRO A 137 -11.29 0.65 11.78
N GLU A 138 -12.15 0.24 12.73
CA GLU A 138 -12.58 -1.15 12.82
C GLU A 138 -13.29 -1.53 11.51
N GLY A 139 -12.78 -2.54 10.79
CA GLY A 139 -13.28 -2.99 9.50
C GLY A 139 -12.40 -2.56 8.31
N PHE A 140 -13.02 -2.18 7.20
CA PHE A 140 -12.29 -1.86 5.98
C PHE A 140 -11.66 -0.47 6.04
N PRO A 141 -10.40 -0.29 5.60
CA PRO A 141 -9.75 1.03 5.59
C PRO A 141 -10.43 1.99 4.61
N GLU A 142 -10.47 3.27 4.99
CA GLU A 142 -10.80 4.37 4.09
C GLU A 142 -9.51 4.87 3.44
N VAL A 143 -9.45 4.79 2.11
CA VAL A 143 -8.24 5.18 1.35
C VAL A 143 -8.59 6.23 0.32
N ALA A 144 -7.92 7.37 0.39
CA ALA A 144 -7.91 8.37 -0.68
C ALA A 144 -6.59 8.29 -1.43
N ILE A 145 -6.66 8.16 -2.74
CA ILE A 145 -5.53 8.15 -3.66
C ILE A 145 -5.45 9.56 -4.25
N ASP A 146 -4.51 10.36 -3.76
CA ASP A 146 -4.31 11.73 -4.24
C ASP A 146 -3.65 11.73 -5.64
N SER A 147 -2.79 10.73 -5.88
CA SER A 147 -2.18 10.49 -7.19
C SER A 147 -1.70 9.05 -7.26
N LEU A 148 -2.01 8.36 -8.32
CA LEU A 148 -1.40 7.06 -8.67
C LEU A 148 -0.86 7.18 -10.09
N ILE A 149 0.40 6.84 -10.28
CA ILE A 149 1.04 6.69 -11.58
C ILE A 149 1.65 5.31 -11.62
N VAL A 150 1.16 4.47 -12.52
CA VAL A 150 1.72 3.15 -12.80
C VAL A 150 2.54 3.29 -14.08
N GLU A 151 3.85 3.15 -13.95
CA GLU A 151 4.77 3.17 -15.08
C GLU A 151 4.72 1.84 -15.82
N GLN A 152 4.62 0.75 -15.05
CA GLN A 152 4.57 -0.61 -15.56
C GLN A 152 3.82 -1.51 -14.57
N MET A 153 2.96 -2.39 -15.08
CA MET A 153 2.24 -3.37 -14.28
C MET A 153 1.93 -4.62 -15.11
N MET A 154 2.50 -5.73 -14.71
CA MET A 154 2.15 -7.03 -15.29
C MET A 154 0.83 -7.50 -14.69
N LEU A 155 -0.22 -7.60 -15.52
CA LEU A 155 -1.57 -8.02 -15.14
C LEU A 155 -2.08 -9.05 -16.14
N ASN A 156 -2.43 -10.24 -15.66
CA ASN A 156 -2.88 -11.37 -16.52
C ASN A 156 -1.92 -11.68 -17.70
N GLY A 157 -0.61 -11.53 -17.49
CA GLY A 157 0.38 -11.84 -18.53
C GLY A 157 0.67 -10.71 -19.51
N TYR A 158 -0.07 -9.60 -19.45
CA TYR A 158 0.19 -8.41 -20.23
C TYR A 158 0.83 -7.31 -19.38
N ASP A 159 1.78 -6.59 -19.96
CA ASP A 159 2.55 -5.54 -19.30
C ASP A 159 1.94 -4.17 -19.63
N TYR A 160 1.03 -3.72 -18.77
CA TYR A 160 0.37 -2.42 -18.91
C TYR A 160 1.29 -1.28 -18.52
N SER A 161 1.16 -0.16 -19.23
CA SER A 161 1.87 1.08 -18.98
C SER A 161 0.94 2.30 -18.99
N GLY A 162 1.45 3.45 -18.52
CA GLY A 162 0.76 4.72 -18.64
C GLY A 162 -0.59 4.80 -17.93
N ILE A 163 -0.75 4.11 -16.79
CA ILE A 163 -1.96 4.19 -15.97
C ILE A 163 -1.81 5.31 -14.95
N ALA A 164 -2.83 6.15 -14.83
CA ALA A 164 -2.94 7.15 -13.78
C ALA A 164 -4.33 7.10 -13.13
N ALA A 165 -4.38 7.28 -11.81
CA ALA A 165 -5.64 7.30 -11.09
C ALA A 165 -5.62 8.28 -9.92
N VAL A 166 -6.81 8.80 -9.62
CA VAL A 166 -7.12 9.55 -8.40
C VAL A 166 -8.49 9.10 -7.92
N GLY A 167 -8.73 9.10 -6.61
CA GLY A 167 -10.06 8.73 -6.11
C GLY A 167 -10.08 8.26 -4.67
N LYS A 168 -11.23 7.76 -4.28
CA LYS A 168 -11.46 7.19 -2.96
C LYS A 168 -11.87 5.75 -3.08
N LEU A 169 -11.27 4.92 -2.27
CA LEU A 169 -11.56 3.49 -2.16
C LEU A 169 -12.13 3.21 -0.77
N SER A 170 -13.21 2.49 -0.70
CA SER A 170 -13.81 1.94 0.50
C SER A 170 -14.12 0.45 0.29
N GLU A 171 -14.67 -0.25 1.27
CA GLU A 171 -14.82 -1.72 1.27
C GLU A 171 -15.32 -2.31 -0.06
N LYS A 172 -16.29 -1.65 -0.70
CA LYS A 172 -16.91 -2.15 -1.94
C LYS A 172 -17.18 -1.04 -2.95
N ALA A 173 -16.51 0.11 -2.80
CA ALA A 173 -16.74 1.24 -3.67
C ALA A 173 -15.44 1.94 -4.06
N PHE A 174 -15.41 2.36 -5.30
CA PHE A 174 -14.43 3.29 -5.83
C PHE A 174 -15.17 4.51 -6.40
N ASP A 175 -14.70 5.69 -6.06
CA ASP A 175 -15.16 6.97 -6.62
C ASP A 175 -13.96 7.77 -7.07
N GLY A 176 -13.84 7.98 -8.39
CA GLY A 176 -12.64 8.61 -8.90
C GLY A 176 -12.50 8.59 -10.42
N ARG A 177 -11.27 8.76 -10.86
CA ARG A 177 -10.88 8.77 -12.27
C ARG A 177 -9.68 7.85 -12.48
N ILE A 178 -9.75 7.07 -13.57
CA ILE A 178 -8.66 6.22 -14.05
C ILE A 178 -8.43 6.52 -15.52
N ILE A 179 -7.19 6.72 -15.89
CA ILE A 179 -6.74 6.87 -17.29
C ILE A 179 -5.71 5.78 -17.55
N CYS A 180 -5.80 5.15 -18.71
CA CYS A 180 -4.78 4.28 -19.25
C CYS A 180 -4.39 4.78 -20.64
N ASN A 181 -3.11 5.03 -20.86
CA ASN A 181 -2.52 5.42 -22.13
C ASN A 181 -1.48 4.39 -22.56
N ASP A 182 -1.88 3.14 -22.54
CA ASP A 182 -1.06 2.02 -23.01
C ASP A 182 -1.11 1.93 -24.55
N PRO A 183 -0.07 1.42 -25.22
CA PRO A 183 -0.08 1.25 -26.67
C PRO A 183 -1.26 0.42 -27.19
N ASN A 184 -1.73 -0.58 -26.44
CA ASN A 184 -2.82 -1.47 -26.79
C ASN A 184 -4.13 -1.16 -26.07
N LEU A 185 -4.14 -0.19 -25.13
CA LEU A 185 -5.34 0.22 -24.41
C LEU A 185 -5.34 1.72 -24.13
N ASN A 186 -6.25 2.45 -24.78
CA ASN A 186 -6.56 3.83 -24.40
C ASN A 186 -7.93 3.86 -23.73
N PHE A 187 -7.96 4.19 -22.45
CA PHE A 187 -9.16 4.08 -21.63
C PHE A 187 -9.26 5.23 -20.64
N LEU A 188 -10.45 5.76 -20.46
CA LEU A 188 -10.83 6.70 -19.43
C LEU A 188 -12.04 6.16 -18.68
N PHE A 189 -11.95 6.13 -17.37
CA PHE A 189 -13.08 5.94 -16.46
C PHE A 189 -13.16 7.14 -15.52
N GLN A 190 -14.39 7.62 -15.26
CA GLN A 190 -14.66 8.65 -14.26
C GLN A 190 -16.03 8.42 -13.65
N GLY A 191 -16.10 8.34 -12.33
CA GLY A 191 -17.36 8.20 -11.60
C GLY A 191 -17.27 7.26 -10.42
N THR A 192 -18.43 6.76 -10.02
CA THR A 192 -18.62 5.90 -8.86
C THR A 192 -19.00 4.48 -9.30
N PHE A 193 -18.31 3.52 -8.72
CA PHE A 193 -18.62 2.11 -8.82
C PHE A 193 -18.72 1.55 -7.40
N ALA A 194 -19.91 1.09 -7.01
CA ALA A 194 -20.13 0.50 -5.69
C ALA A 194 -20.90 -0.81 -5.82
N LEU A 195 -20.39 -1.87 -5.20
CA LEU A 195 -21.06 -3.16 -5.11
C LEU A 195 -22.13 -3.12 -4.02
N SER A 196 -23.14 -3.97 -4.14
CA SER A 196 -24.17 -4.07 -3.11
C SER A 196 -23.59 -4.57 -1.78
N THR A 197 -24.10 -4.00 -0.71
CA THR A 197 -23.84 -4.44 0.67
C THR A 197 -25.13 -4.91 1.30
N LYS A 198 -25.10 -5.34 2.56
CA LYS A 198 -26.31 -5.71 3.31
C LYS A 198 -27.27 -4.52 3.53
N THR A 199 -26.74 -3.29 3.49
CA THR A 199 -27.48 -2.06 3.81
C THR A 199 -27.72 -1.16 2.61
N ASN A 200 -26.93 -1.29 1.53
CA ASN A 200 -27.00 -0.44 0.35
C ASN A 200 -27.06 -1.26 -0.94
N ASN A 201 -27.85 -0.79 -1.90
CA ASN A 201 -27.89 -1.32 -3.25
C ASN A 201 -26.60 -0.97 -4.01
N ALA A 202 -26.29 -1.76 -5.06
CA ALA A 202 -25.21 -1.42 -5.97
C ALA A 202 -25.49 -0.08 -6.67
N LEU A 203 -24.44 0.72 -6.83
CA LEU A 203 -24.48 1.99 -7.56
C LEU A 203 -23.41 1.96 -8.65
N TYR A 204 -23.82 2.21 -9.89
CA TYR A 204 -22.94 2.33 -11.04
C TYR A 204 -23.26 3.65 -11.76
N GLN A 205 -22.52 4.68 -11.42
CA GLN A 205 -22.69 6.02 -12.01
C GLN A 205 -21.35 6.51 -12.52
N PHE A 206 -21.06 6.22 -13.78
CA PHE A 206 -19.76 6.53 -14.34
C PHE A 206 -19.87 6.89 -15.83
N TYR A 207 -18.86 7.59 -16.30
CA TYR A 207 -18.52 7.75 -17.70
C TYR A 207 -17.30 6.89 -18.01
N ALA A 208 -17.35 6.12 -19.08
CA ALA A 208 -16.22 5.37 -19.59
C ALA A 208 -16.06 5.65 -21.09
N ASN A 209 -14.81 5.85 -21.51
CA ASN A 209 -14.46 6.01 -22.91
C ASN A 209 -13.29 5.09 -23.23
N ILE A 210 -13.44 4.27 -24.26
CA ILE A 210 -12.38 3.41 -24.79
C ILE A 210 -12.05 3.94 -26.18
N GLY A 211 -10.92 4.63 -26.28
CA GLY A 211 -10.45 5.17 -27.56
C GLY A 211 -9.82 4.11 -28.44
N HIS A 212 -9.11 3.15 -27.83
CA HIS A 212 -8.49 2.02 -28.52
C HIS A 212 -8.37 0.84 -27.55
N ALA A 213 -8.56 -0.37 -28.05
CA ALA A 213 -8.28 -1.61 -27.31
C ALA A 213 -7.92 -2.73 -28.30
N ASP A 214 -6.69 -3.22 -28.22
CA ASP A 214 -6.25 -4.42 -28.95
C ASP A 214 -6.29 -5.61 -27.98
N LEU A 215 -7.47 -6.27 -27.92
CA LEU A 215 -7.68 -7.41 -27.03
C LEU A 215 -6.82 -8.62 -27.39
N GLN A 216 -6.39 -8.73 -28.65
CA GLN A 216 -5.55 -9.83 -29.10
C GLN A 216 -4.11 -9.66 -28.63
N ALA A 217 -3.61 -8.43 -28.56
CA ALA A 217 -2.29 -8.13 -28.03
C ALA A 217 -2.22 -8.24 -26.50
N MET A 218 -3.35 -8.10 -25.81
CA MET A 218 -3.46 -8.11 -24.34
C MET A 218 -3.81 -9.47 -23.74
N ASN A 219 -3.93 -10.54 -24.56
CA ASN A 219 -4.39 -11.85 -24.10
C ASN A 219 -3.40 -12.98 -24.45
#